data_6c09580ca3331ee306917b0e0f59d2e6
#
_entry.id   6c09580ca3331ee306917b0e0f59d2e6
#
_cell.length_a   1.000
_cell.length_b   1.000
_cell.length_c   1.000
_cell.angle_alpha   90.00
_cell.angle_beta   90.00
_cell.angle_gamma   90.00
#
_symmetry.space_group_name_H-M   'P 1'
#
loop_
_entity.id
_entity.type
_entity.pdbx_description
1 polymer ?
#
loop_
_entity_poly.entity_id
_entity_poly.type
_entity_poly.pdbx_seq_one_letter_code
_entity_poly.pdbx_strand_id
1 'polypeptide(L)'
;FVQPAQTQITSEDFLGSTFVLKYIVDYDRMHAGNNYAKITFSSVYETKVLEIYAHKGEKQKSKEQKEHAKIRECQSGLVELYEAFRLKKIVTGVWANESVERLNQLHAMLPDQVMYPLMKAQALVINHQKQEAEWILEEFKREWPDHHTPEWGYYLYIMTLLEREPAYVDRMTHEIEMIFHENPDSALLFWVLSFLEEEYYNNSAHKLRAIAHWVMSGCVSPYLYLEAYDLISHDPYLLTKLGRFE
;
A
#
# COMPACT_ATOMS: atom_id res chain seq x y z
N PHE A 1 -5.82 -29.10 8.74
CA PHE A 1 -4.44 -28.75 9.11
C PHE A 1 -3.47 -29.96 9.10
N VAL A 2 -3.98 -31.19 9.01
CA VAL A 2 -3.17 -32.42 8.88
C VAL A 2 -3.42 -33.06 7.53
N GLN A 3 -2.38 -33.36 6.78
CA GLN A 3 -2.46 -34.05 5.50
C GLN A 3 -1.52 -35.26 5.53
N PRO A 4 -2.02 -36.50 5.29
CA PRO A 4 -1.16 -37.64 5.14
C PRO A 4 -0.32 -37.52 3.86
N ALA A 5 0.92 -38.01 3.89
CA ALA A 5 1.81 -37.94 2.74
C ALA A 5 1.33 -38.86 1.59
N GLN A 6 0.54 -39.87 1.91
CA GLN A 6 -0.06 -40.80 0.94
C GLN A 6 -1.49 -41.17 1.38
N THR A 7 -2.37 -41.44 0.42
CA THR A 7 -3.78 -41.80 0.66
C THR A 7 -4.07 -43.28 0.46
N GLN A 8 -3.12 -44.03 -0.08
CA GLN A 8 -3.20 -45.48 -0.24
C GLN A 8 -1.96 -46.11 0.34
N ILE A 9 -2.13 -47.23 1.02
CA ILE A 9 -1.07 -48.02 1.65
C ILE A 9 -1.14 -49.43 1.05
N THR A 10 -0.03 -49.91 0.55
CA THR A 10 0.13 -51.25 -0.04
C THR A 10 1.07 -52.11 0.79
N SER A 11 1.16 -53.38 0.48
CA SER A 11 2.10 -54.29 1.15
C SER A 11 3.57 -53.88 1.01
N GLU A 12 3.90 -53.14 -0.03
CA GLU A 12 5.26 -52.63 -0.30
C GLU A 12 5.67 -51.48 0.65
N ASP A 13 4.71 -50.83 1.25
CA ASP A 13 4.95 -49.75 2.21
C ASP A 13 5.31 -50.25 3.61
N PHE A 14 5.21 -51.56 3.85
CA PHE A 14 5.51 -52.15 5.12
C PHE A 14 6.97 -52.67 5.20
N LEU A 15 7.64 -52.33 6.29
CA LEU A 15 8.89 -52.96 6.71
C LEU A 15 8.56 -54.05 7.74
N GLY A 16 8.40 -55.29 7.24
CA GLY A 16 7.88 -56.40 8.06
C GLY A 16 6.42 -56.18 8.42
N SER A 17 6.12 -56.05 9.71
CA SER A 17 4.78 -55.76 10.21
C SER A 17 4.53 -54.28 10.53
N THR A 18 5.52 -53.44 10.20
CA THR A 18 5.48 -52.01 10.61
C THR A 18 5.34 -51.07 9.40
N PHE A 19 4.42 -50.16 9.48
CA PHE A 19 4.25 -49.06 8.54
C PHE A 19 4.55 -47.71 9.22
N VAL A 20 5.34 -46.87 8.56
CA VAL A 20 5.65 -45.51 9.06
C VAL A 20 4.77 -44.47 8.38
N LEU A 21 3.75 -44.01 9.12
CA LEU A 21 2.90 -42.93 8.64
C LEU A 21 3.63 -41.59 8.64
N LYS A 22 3.77 -41.01 7.47
CA LYS A 22 4.22 -39.61 7.33
C LYS A 22 3.03 -38.69 7.08
N TYR A 23 3.00 -37.57 7.77
CA TYR A 23 1.98 -36.52 7.58
C TYR A 23 2.59 -35.13 7.73
N ILE A 24 1.99 -34.18 7.10
CA ILE A 24 2.35 -32.73 7.16
C ILE A 24 1.33 -32.03 8.04
N VAL A 25 1.81 -31.20 8.95
CA VAL A 25 0.99 -30.30 9.74
C VAL A 25 1.08 -28.93 9.15
N ASP A 26 -0.01 -28.43 8.58
CA ASP A 26 -0.15 -27.08 8.09
C ASP A 26 -0.50 -26.15 9.26
N TYR A 27 0.52 -25.45 9.73
CA TYR A 27 0.38 -24.55 10.87
C TYR A 27 -0.55 -23.36 10.59
N ASP A 28 -0.63 -22.92 9.34
CA ASP A 28 -1.45 -21.75 8.95
C ASP A 28 -2.94 -22.08 8.96
N ARG A 29 -3.29 -23.35 8.74
CA ARG A 29 -4.67 -23.84 8.85
C ARG A 29 -5.12 -24.16 10.27
N MET A 30 -4.22 -24.05 11.26
CA MET A 30 -4.59 -24.21 12.67
C MET A 30 -5.15 -22.91 13.23
N HIS A 31 -6.24 -22.98 13.99
CA HIS A 31 -6.71 -21.86 14.81
C HIS A 31 -5.95 -21.81 16.15
N ALA A 32 -5.95 -20.65 16.81
CA ALA A 32 -5.36 -20.51 18.14
C ALA A 32 -6.07 -21.45 19.16
N GLY A 33 -5.28 -22.07 20.04
CA GLY A 33 -5.77 -23.03 20.99
C GLY A 33 -5.66 -24.49 20.53
N ASN A 34 -6.55 -25.33 21.01
CA ASN A 34 -6.52 -26.77 20.74
C ASN A 34 -7.13 -27.09 19.37
N ASN A 35 -6.38 -27.80 18.56
CA ASN A 35 -6.77 -28.31 17.25
C ASN A 35 -6.83 -29.83 17.30
N TYR A 36 -7.81 -30.40 16.61
CA TYR A 36 -8.06 -31.83 16.58
C TYR A 36 -8.20 -32.32 15.14
N ALA A 37 -7.54 -33.41 14.81
CA ALA A 37 -7.66 -34.07 13.52
C ALA A 37 -7.73 -35.59 13.68
N LYS A 38 -8.35 -36.27 12.72
CA LYS A 38 -8.39 -37.74 12.63
C LYS A 38 -7.84 -38.17 11.29
N ILE A 39 -6.97 -39.21 11.32
CA ILE A 39 -6.61 -39.96 10.14
C ILE A 39 -7.23 -41.36 10.30
N THR A 40 -8.08 -41.75 9.36
CA THR A 40 -8.76 -43.04 9.38
C THR A 40 -8.09 -43.96 8.36
N PHE A 41 -7.66 -45.11 8.81
CA PHE A 41 -7.16 -46.22 7.99
C PHE A 41 -8.24 -47.28 7.83
N SER A 42 -8.64 -47.57 6.61
CA SER A 42 -9.65 -48.59 6.33
C SER A 42 -9.08 -49.67 5.44
N SER A 43 -9.26 -50.89 5.85
CA SER A 43 -9.01 -52.08 5.05
C SER A 43 -10.29 -52.92 4.92
N VAL A 44 -10.23 -54.00 4.19
CA VAL A 44 -11.35 -54.97 4.06
C VAL A 44 -11.69 -55.64 5.39
N TYR A 45 -10.71 -55.64 6.31
CA TYR A 45 -10.82 -56.43 7.58
C TYR A 45 -11.06 -55.54 8.80
N GLU A 46 -10.47 -54.33 8.80
CA GLU A 46 -10.56 -53.44 9.95
C GLU A 46 -10.44 -51.97 9.60
N THR A 47 -10.92 -51.09 10.49
CA THR A 47 -10.74 -49.66 10.44
C THR A 47 -10.02 -49.22 11.71
N LYS A 48 -8.92 -48.47 11.54
CA LYS A 48 -8.20 -47.82 12.65
C LYS A 48 -8.23 -46.31 12.52
N VAL A 49 -8.31 -45.64 13.66
CA VAL A 49 -8.32 -44.20 13.73
C VAL A 49 -7.13 -43.71 14.54
N LEU A 50 -6.35 -42.82 13.93
CA LEU A 50 -5.30 -42.09 14.62
C LEU A 50 -5.87 -40.67 14.94
N GLU A 51 -5.90 -40.38 16.21
CA GLU A 51 -6.32 -39.05 16.69
C GLU A 51 -5.07 -38.16 16.90
N ILE A 52 -5.09 -36.96 16.36
CA ILE A 52 -3.99 -36.02 16.44
C ILE A 52 -4.48 -34.78 17.15
N TYR A 53 -3.85 -34.49 18.28
CA TYR A 53 -4.08 -33.27 19.06
C TYR A 53 -2.90 -32.35 18.90
N ALA A 54 -3.15 -31.10 18.52
CA ALA A 54 -2.13 -30.09 18.38
C ALA A 54 -2.60 -28.81 19.06
N HIS A 55 -1.71 -28.16 19.78
CA HIS A 55 -1.99 -26.85 20.38
C HIS A 55 -1.20 -25.77 19.64
N LYS A 56 -1.93 -24.81 19.06
CA LYS A 56 -1.35 -23.59 18.53
C LYS A 56 -1.42 -22.52 19.61
N GLY A 57 -0.28 -22.28 20.26
CA GLY A 57 -0.16 -21.17 21.21
C GLY A 57 -0.41 -19.84 20.50
N GLU A 58 -1.07 -18.91 21.18
CA GLU A 58 -1.08 -17.53 20.72
C GLU A 58 0.37 -17.06 20.71
N LYS A 59 0.91 -16.77 19.51
CA LYS A 59 2.18 -16.03 19.43
C LYS A 59 1.95 -14.69 20.08
N GLN A 60 2.42 -14.50 21.31
CA GLN A 60 2.51 -13.16 21.85
C GLN A 60 3.42 -12.35 20.90
N LYS A 61 2.79 -11.45 20.14
CA LYS A 61 3.53 -10.53 19.27
C LYS A 61 4.54 -9.81 20.16
N SER A 62 5.80 -9.80 19.79
CA SER A 62 6.82 -9.01 20.47
C SER A 62 6.39 -7.53 20.47
N LYS A 63 6.98 -6.72 21.35
CA LYS A 63 6.70 -5.27 21.39
C LYS A 63 6.92 -4.65 19.99
N GLU A 64 8.00 -5.00 19.31
CA GLU A 64 8.35 -4.58 17.96
C GLU A 64 7.31 -5.03 16.93
N GLN A 65 6.84 -6.27 16.99
CA GLN A 65 5.78 -6.76 16.08
C GLN A 65 4.45 -6.05 16.27
N LYS A 66 4.11 -5.64 17.50
CA LYS A 66 2.93 -4.83 17.78
C LYS A 66 3.07 -3.42 17.23
N GLU A 67 4.25 -2.82 17.37
CA GLU A 67 4.58 -1.49 16.85
C GLU A 67 4.54 -1.47 15.32
N HIS A 68 5.21 -2.40 14.65
CA HIS A 68 5.12 -2.56 13.19
C HIS A 68 3.69 -2.83 12.69
N ALA A 69 2.88 -3.58 13.46
CA ALA A 69 1.48 -3.80 13.09
C ALA A 69 0.68 -2.50 13.16
N LYS A 70 0.91 -1.67 14.20
CA LYS A 70 0.25 -0.38 14.38
C LYS A 70 0.64 0.62 13.28
N ILE A 71 1.93 0.66 12.91
CA ILE A 71 2.41 1.50 11.80
C ILE A 71 1.68 1.11 10.51
N ARG A 72 1.65 -0.18 10.16
CA ARG A 72 0.95 -0.66 8.97
C ARG A 72 -0.55 -0.35 8.99
N GLU A 73 -1.20 -0.49 10.13
CA GLU A 73 -2.62 -0.15 10.30
C GLU A 73 -2.87 1.34 10.03
N CYS A 74 -2.04 2.22 10.58
CA CYS A 74 -2.13 3.66 10.33
C CYS A 74 -1.88 3.99 8.85
N GLN A 75 -0.87 3.36 8.22
CA GLN A 75 -0.56 3.56 6.79
C GLN A 75 -1.69 3.07 5.88
N SER A 76 -2.22 1.86 6.12
CA SER A 76 -3.39 1.35 5.38
C SER A 76 -4.60 2.25 5.55
N GLY A 77 -4.85 2.71 6.77
CA GLY A 77 -5.96 3.62 7.03
C GLY A 77 -5.84 4.97 6.32
N LEU A 78 -4.62 5.47 6.06
CA LEU A 78 -4.43 6.68 5.23
C LEU A 78 -4.81 6.43 3.76
N VAL A 79 -4.45 5.26 3.21
CA VAL A 79 -4.82 4.88 1.84
C VAL A 79 -6.34 4.73 1.72
N GLU A 80 -6.99 4.08 2.69
CA GLU A 80 -8.45 3.91 2.73
C GLU A 80 -9.18 5.26 2.84
N LEU A 81 -8.67 6.18 3.66
CA LEU A 81 -9.20 7.54 3.76
C LEU A 81 -9.06 8.31 2.45
N TYR A 82 -7.89 8.21 1.81
CA TYR A 82 -7.67 8.87 0.52
C TYR A 82 -8.58 8.28 -0.56
N GLU A 83 -8.74 6.95 -0.61
CA GLU A 83 -9.69 6.29 -1.50
C GLU A 83 -11.12 6.79 -1.26
N ALA A 84 -11.59 6.80 -0.01
CA ALA A 84 -12.93 7.24 0.33
C ALA A 84 -13.16 8.71 -0.06
N PHE A 85 -12.15 9.56 0.09
CA PHE A 85 -12.19 10.97 -0.34
C PHE A 85 -12.26 11.09 -1.86
N ARG A 86 -11.38 10.39 -2.61
CA ARG A 86 -11.36 10.42 -4.07
C ARG A 86 -12.65 9.89 -4.67
N LEU A 87 -13.25 8.85 -4.09
CA LEU A 87 -14.54 8.29 -4.47
C LEU A 87 -15.75 9.09 -3.96
N LYS A 88 -15.52 10.28 -3.36
CA LYS A 88 -16.56 11.18 -2.81
C LYS A 88 -17.47 10.51 -1.77
N LYS A 89 -16.97 9.46 -1.08
CA LYS A 89 -17.68 8.78 0.01
C LYS A 89 -17.64 9.58 1.31
N ILE A 90 -16.63 10.43 1.48
CA ILE A 90 -16.46 11.32 2.62
C ILE A 90 -16.17 12.75 2.14
N VAL A 91 -16.52 13.75 2.96
CA VAL A 91 -16.25 15.16 2.65
C VAL A 91 -14.81 15.54 3.01
N THR A 92 -14.32 16.60 2.36
CA THR A 92 -12.93 17.08 2.52
C THR A 92 -12.53 17.28 3.97
N GLY A 93 -13.39 17.91 4.78
CA GLY A 93 -13.07 18.19 6.20
C GLY A 93 -12.90 16.91 7.03
N VAL A 94 -13.71 15.88 6.79
CA VAL A 94 -13.58 14.59 7.48
C VAL A 94 -12.28 13.92 7.07
N TRP A 95 -12.04 13.83 5.75
CA TRP A 95 -10.79 13.26 5.22
C TRP A 95 -9.55 13.95 5.80
N ALA A 96 -9.52 15.27 5.79
CA ALA A 96 -8.35 16.04 6.24
C ALA A 96 -8.10 15.85 7.74
N ASN A 97 -9.14 15.96 8.58
CA ASN A 97 -8.99 15.83 10.02
C ASN A 97 -8.52 14.44 10.43
N GLU A 98 -9.12 13.37 9.87
CA GLU A 98 -8.71 12.01 10.17
C GLU A 98 -7.32 11.69 9.61
N SER A 99 -6.97 12.23 8.43
CA SER A 99 -5.62 12.09 7.86
C SER A 99 -4.57 12.77 8.74
N VAL A 100 -4.82 13.99 9.20
CA VAL A 100 -3.93 14.73 10.09
C VAL A 100 -3.70 13.97 11.41
N GLU A 101 -4.75 13.39 11.99
CA GLU A 101 -4.62 12.60 13.21
C GLU A 101 -3.72 11.37 13.00
N ARG A 102 -3.94 10.60 11.92
CA ARG A 102 -3.11 9.44 11.59
C ARG A 102 -1.66 9.80 11.25
N LEU A 103 -1.47 10.91 10.53
CA LEU A 103 -0.13 11.41 10.17
C LEU A 103 0.65 11.86 11.41
N ASN A 104 -0.01 12.50 12.38
CA ASN A 104 0.61 12.83 13.66
C ASN A 104 1.02 11.56 14.43
N GLN A 105 0.19 10.51 14.42
CA GLN A 105 0.52 9.23 15.05
C GLN A 105 1.71 8.56 14.36
N LEU A 106 1.75 8.56 13.01
CA LEU A 106 2.86 8.01 12.24
C LEU A 106 4.15 8.78 12.46
N HIS A 107 4.11 10.10 12.46
CA HIS A 107 5.27 10.94 12.72
C HIS A 107 5.82 10.74 14.14
N ALA A 108 4.96 10.56 15.14
CA ALA A 108 5.38 10.24 16.50
C ALA A 108 6.06 8.84 16.61
N MET A 109 5.67 7.87 15.76
CA MET A 109 6.29 6.54 15.73
C MET A 109 7.53 6.49 14.84
N LEU A 110 7.61 7.32 13.82
CA LEU A 110 8.65 7.37 12.79
C LEU A 110 9.07 8.84 12.54
N PRO A 111 9.76 9.49 13.50
CA PRO A 111 10.07 10.93 13.41
C PRO A 111 11.02 11.29 12.25
N ASP A 112 11.85 10.35 11.81
CA ASP A 112 12.80 10.56 10.71
C ASP A 112 12.13 10.53 9.32
N GLN A 113 10.83 10.18 9.25
CA GLN A 113 10.08 10.11 8.00
C GLN A 113 9.44 11.45 7.66
N VAL A 114 10.15 12.27 6.90
CA VAL A 114 9.74 13.64 6.51
C VAL A 114 8.49 13.70 5.64
N MET A 115 8.12 12.60 5.01
CA MET A 115 6.90 12.54 4.18
C MET A 115 5.61 12.75 4.99
N TYR A 116 5.56 12.34 6.26
CA TYR A 116 4.34 12.49 7.05
C TYR A 116 4.00 13.95 7.36
N PRO A 117 4.94 14.81 7.79
CA PRO A 117 4.71 16.25 7.87
C PRO A 117 4.27 16.88 6.54
N LEU A 118 4.89 16.51 5.41
CA LEU A 118 4.51 17.03 4.09
C LEU A 118 3.09 16.59 3.69
N MET A 119 2.73 15.33 3.88
CA MET A 119 1.36 14.85 3.64
C MET A 119 0.35 15.55 4.56
N LYS A 120 0.72 15.86 5.81
CA LYS A 120 -0.10 16.65 6.72
C LYS A 120 -0.29 18.07 6.18
N ALA A 121 0.77 18.72 5.71
CA ALA A 121 0.68 20.05 5.11
C ALA A 121 -0.26 20.05 3.90
N GLN A 122 -0.17 19.05 3.01
CA GLN A 122 -1.09 18.91 1.88
C GLN A 122 -2.56 18.79 2.34
N ALA A 123 -2.84 17.94 3.33
CA ALA A 123 -4.20 17.77 3.86
C ALA A 123 -4.76 19.07 4.43
N LEU A 124 -3.93 19.82 5.16
CA LEU A 124 -4.27 21.13 5.71
C LEU A 124 -4.54 22.18 4.61
N VAL A 125 -3.71 22.23 3.56
CA VAL A 125 -3.93 23.14 2.41
C VAL A 125 -5.26 22.84 1.74
N ILE A 126 -5.55 21.57 1.47
CA ILE A 126 -6.82 21.15 0.83
C ILE A 126 -8.02 21.48 1.73
N ASN A 127 -7.84 21.44 3.05
CA ASN A 127 -8.86 21.81 4.04
C ASN A 127 -8.88 23.31 4.37
N HIS A 128 -8.21 24.15 3.59
CA HIS A 128 -8.13 25.62 3.76
C HIS A 128 -7.46 26.10 5.07
N GLN A 129 -6.71 25.27 5.76
CA GLN A 129 -5.93 25.57 6.97
C GLN A 129 -4.51 26.03 6.60
N LYS A 130 -4.41 27.08 5.80
CA LYS A 130 -3.16 27.53 5.18
C LYS A 130 -2.06 27.87 6.17
N GLN A 131 -2.37 28.58 7.26
CA GLN A 131 -1.36 29.03 8.23
C GLN A 131 -0.62 27.90 8.90
N GLU A 132 -1.33 26.82 9.28
CA GLU A 132 -0.70 25.63 9.87
C GLU A 132 0.14 24.89 8.84
N ALA A 133 -0.32 24.80 7.60
CA ALA A 133 0.44 24.19 6.50
C ALA A 133 1.72 24.98 6.21
N GLU A 134 1.66 26.30 6.09
CA GLU A 134 2.81 27.18 5.85
C GLU A 134 3.88 27.01 6.93
N TRP A 135 3.48 26.92 8.21
CA TRP A 135 4.43 26.68 9.29
C TRP A 135 5.20 25.38 9.12
N ILE A 136 4.51 24.28 8.79
CA ILE A 136 5.16 22.96 8.53
C ILE A 136 6.10 23.04 7.33
N LEU A 137 5.68 23.73 6.26
CA LEU A 137 6.48 23.84 5.04
C LEU A 137 7.72 24.72 5.23
N GLU A 138 7.63 25.78 6.03
CA GLU A 138 8.79 26.61 6.39
C GLU A 138 9.79 25.84 7.27
N GLU A 139 9.29 25.02 8.21
CA GLU A 139 10.13 24.15 9.02
C GLU A 139 10.86 23.12 8.15
N PHE A 140 10.14 22.43 7.25
CA PHE A 140 10.72 21.50 6.29
C PHE A 140 11.79 22.18 5.43
N LYS A 141 11.48 23.33 4.83
CA LYS A 141 12.42 24.08 3.98
C LYS A 141 13.72 24.45 4.71
N ARG A 142 13.61 24.80 5.99
CA ARG A 142 14.77 25.17 6.81
C ARG A 142 15.66 23.96 7.13
N GLU A 143 15.07 22.80 7.34
CA GLU A 143 15.77 21.61 7.82
C GLU A 143 16.21 20.67 6.71
N TRP A 144 15.65 20.83 5.48
CA TRP A 144 15.93 19.94 4.35
C TRP A 144 16.94 20.57 3.38
N PRO A 145 18.21 20.12 3.42
CA PRO A 145 19.26 20.77 2.65
C PRO A 145 19.35 20.30 1.18
N ASP A 146 18.77 19.13 0.86
CA ASP A 146 18.91 18.51 -0.47
C ASP A 146 17.66 18.78 -1.31
N HIS A 147 17.82 19.66 -2.29
CA HIS A 147 16.75 20.08 -3.19
C HIS A 147 16.59 19.17 -4.43
N HIS A 148 17.36 18.08 -4.53
CA HIS A 148 17.34 17.14 -5.65
C HIS A 148 16.56 15.85 -5.31
N THR A 149 15.83 15.83 -4.22
CA THR A 149 15.12 14.65 -3.72
C THR A 149 13.64 14.65 -4.10
N PRO A 150 13.00 13.48 -4.19
CA PRO A 150 11.54 13.39 -4.38
C PRO A 150 10.71 14.12 -3.33
N GLU A 151 11.19 14.19 -2.10
CA GLU A 151 10.55 14.91 -1.00
C GLU A 151 10.53 16.41 -1.26
N TRP A 152 11.62 16.97 -1.83
CA TRP A 152 11.66 18.37 -2.24
C TRP A 152 10.67 18.64 -3.38
N GLY A 153 10.62 17.77 -4.38
CA GLY A 153 9.62 17.88 -5.45
C GLY A 153 8.19 17.83 -4.94
N TYR A 154 7.90 17.01 -3.92
CA TYR A 154 6.60 16.99 -3.28
C TYR A 154 6.30 18.25 -2.47
N TYR A 155 7.30 18.81 -1.78
CA TYR A 155 7.21 20.13 -1.15
C TYR A 155 6.84 21.21 -2.16
N LEU A 156 7.52 21.29 -3.30
CA LEU A 156 7.23 22.25 -4.38
C LEU A 156 5.79 22.11 -4.89
N TYR A 157 5.31 20.87 -5.06
CA TYR A 157 3.92 20.61 -5.41
C TYR A 157 2.94 21.19 -4.38
N ILE A 158 3.18 21.01 -3.09
CA ILE A 158 2.30 21.56 -2.05
C ILE A 158 2.32 23.09 -2.12
N MET A 159 3.47 23.70 -2.42
CA MET A 159 3.58 25.15 -2.62
C MET A 159 2.72 25.63 -3.80
N THR A 160 2.56 24.85 -4.89
CA THR A 160 1.64 25.20 -5.99
C THR A 160 0.17 25.12 -5.58
N LEU A 161 -0.19 24.37 -4.56
CA LEU A 161 -1.55 24.36 -4.01
C LEU A 161 -1.85 25.61 -3.16
N LEU A 162 -0.83 26.20 -2.54
CA LEU A 162 -0.92 27.44 -1.77
C LEU A 162 -0.94 28.67 -2.66
N GLU A 163 -0.01 28.74 -3.62
CA GLU A 163 0.14 29.84 -4.58
C GLU A 163 -0.22 29.35 -5.98
N ARG A 164 -1.33 29.83 -6.51
CA ARG A 164 -1.90 29.36 -7.78
C ARG A 164 -1.68 30.33 -8.94
N GLU A 165 -0.78 31.28 -8.79
CA GLU A 165 -0.40 32.13 -9.91
C GLU A 165 0.23 31.28 -11.02
N PRO A 166 -0.26 31.34 -12.28
CA PRO A 166 0.23 30.47 -13.36
C PRO A 166 1.75 30.51 -13.53
N ALA A 167 2.35 31.71 -13.53
CA ALA A 167 3.80 31.86 -13.67
C ALA A 167 4.59 31.23 -12.49
N TYR A 168 4.01 31.16 -11.31
CA TYR A 168 4.59 30.48 -10.16
C TYR A 168 4.48 28.97 -10.32
N VAL A 169 3.30 28.47 -10.69
CA VAL A 169 3.05 27.04 -10.92
C VAL A 169 3.98 26.53 -12.01
N ASP A 170 4.09 27.22 -13.14
CA ASP A 170 4.97 26.83 -14.26
C ASP A 170 6.45 26.69 -13.82
N ARG A 171 6.94 27.65 -13.02
CA ARG A 171 8.31 27.56 -12.48
C ARG A 171 8.51 26.36 -11.57
N MET A 172 7.57 26.10 -10.66
CA MET A 172 7.65 24.97 -9.73
C MET A 172 7.54 23.66 -10.50
N THR A 173 6.66 23.57 -11.50
CA THR A 173 6.54 22.40 -12.37
C THR A 173 7.85 22.10 -13.06
N HIS A 174 8.49 23.10 -13.65
CA HIS A 174 9.78 22.92 -14.31
C HIS A 174 10.87 22.46 -13.33
N GLU A 175 10.91 22.97 -12.11
CA GLU A 175 11.84 22.52 -11.07
C GLU A 175 11.58 21.06 -10.69
N ILE A 176 10.31 20.65 -10.56
CA ILE A 176 9.92 19.26 -10.29
C ILE A 176 10.32 18.34 -11.47
N GLU A 177 10.17 18.78 -12.72
CA GLU A 177 10.62 18.03 -13.90
C GLU A 177 12.13 17.77 -13.85
N MET A 178 12.93 18.77 -13.48
CA MET A 178 14.39 18.63 -13.35
C MET A 178 14.73 17.58 -12.27
N ILE A 179 14.05 17.64 -11.12
CA ILE A 179 14.22 16.63 -10.04
C ILE A 179 13.81 15.23 -10.53
N PHE A 180 12.73 15.14 -11.30
CA PHE A 180 12.27 13.87 -11.87
C PHE A 180 13.26 13.28 -12.87
N HIS A 181 13.92 14.11 -13.68
CA HIS A 181 15.01 13.65 -14.56
C HIS A 181 16.18 13.03 -13.79
N GLU A 182 16.48 13.53 -12.60
CA GLU A 182 17.50 12.98 -11.73
C GLU A 182 17.02 11.74 -10.95
N ASN A 183 15.70 11.59 -10.76
CA ASN A 183 15.06 10.51 -10.03
C ASN A 183 13.95 9.83 -10.88
N PRO A 184 14.29 9.25 -12.05
CA PRO A 184 13.28 8.78 -13.02
C PRO A 184 12.41 7.62 -12.53
N ASP A 185 12.83 6.90 -11.48
CA ASP A 185 12.10 5.80 -10.87
C ASP A 185 11.17 6.27 -9.73
N SER A 186 11.03 7.57 -9.51
CA SER A 186 10.18 8.12 -8.46
C SER A 186 8.71 8.18 -8.87
N ALA A 187 7.92 7.19 -8.44
CA ALA A 187 6.49 7.19 -8.64
C ALA A 187 5.76 8.38 -7.97
N LEU A 188 6.35 8.95 -6.92
CA LEU A 188 5.86 10.15 -6.26
C LEU A 188 5.95 11.37 -7.19
N LEU A 189 7.10 11.59 -7.80
CA LEU A 189 7.30 12.71 -8.72
C LEU A 189 6.43 12.57 -9.97
N PHE A 190 6.36 11.37 -10.54
CA PHE A 190 5.42 11.10 -11.63
C PHE A 190 3.98 11.42 -11.24
N TRP A 191 3.54 10.97 -10.05
CA TRP A 191 2.19 11.24 -9.56
C TRP A 191 1.94 12.75 -9.44
N VAL A 192 2.87 13.50 -8.90
CA VAL A 192 2.81 14.97 -8.80
C VAL A 192 2.70 15.62 -10.17
N LEU A 193 3.62 15.31 -11.10
CA LEU A 193 3.65 15.87 -12.45
C LEU A 193 2.38 15.54 -13.23
N SER A 194 1.75 14.40 -12.95
CA SER A 194 0.48 14.02 -13.59
C SER A 194 -0.69 14.97 -13.30
N PHE A 195 -0.55 15.90 -12.33
CA PHE A 195 -1.51 16.94 -12.02
C PHE A 195 -1.07 18.34 -12.49
N LEU A 196 0.22 18.53 -12.78
CA LEU A 196 0.80 19.82 -13.12
C LEU A 196 1.04 19.97 -14.61
N GLU A 197 1.48 18.91 -15.28
CA GLU A 197 1.78 18.93 -16.71
C GLU A 197 0.54 18.88 -17.59
N GLU A 198 0.47 19.79 -18.54
CA GLU A 198 -0.66 19.94 -19.45
C GLU A 198 -0.95 18.68 -20.26
N GLU A 199 0.09 17.94 -20.63
CA GLU A 199 -0.05 16.71 -21.40
C GLU A 199 -0.79 15.58 -20.65
N TYR A 200 -0.79 15.61 -19.31
CA TYR A 200 -1.52 14.63 -18.49
C TYR A 200 -2.90 15.13 -18.09
N TYR A 201 -3.05 16.37 -17.60
CA TYR A 201 -4.37 16.81 -17.12
C TYR A 201 -5.34 17.15 -18.25
N ASN A 202 -4.86 17.49 -19.45
CA ASN A 202 -5.68 17.72 -20.64
C ASN A 202 -5.88 16.46 -21.50
N ASN A 203 -5.14 15.36 -21.23
CA ASN A 203 -5.18 14.15 -22.02
C ASN A 203 -5.26 12.89 -21.15
N SER A 204 -6.48 12.55 -20.73
CA SER A 204 -6.75 11.38 -19.90
C SER A 204 -6.22 10.07 -20.48
N ALA A 205 -6.24 9.91 -21.82
CA ALA A 205 -5.71 8.71 -22.47
C ALA A 205 -4.18 8.65 -22.40
N HIS A 206 -3.48 9.78 -22.46
CA HIS A 206 -2.05 9.84 -22.27
C HIS A 206 -1.68 9.54 -20.82
N LYS A 207 -2.36 10.19 -19.87
CA LYS A 207 -2.19 9.94 -18.44
C LYS A 207 -2.40 8.46 -18.08
N LEU A 208 -3.48 7.84 -18.58
CA LEU A 208 -3.77 6.43 -18.29
C LEU A 208 -2.67 5.50 -18.83
N ARG A 209 -2.18 5.73 -20.07
CA ARG A 209 -1.07 4.95 -20.63
C ARG A 209 0.23 5.10 -19.84
N ALA A 210 0.54 6.31 -19.39
CA ALA A 210 1.70 6.54 -18.54
C ALA A 210 1.59 5.79 -17.21
N ILE A 211 0.41 5.81 -16.55
CA ILE A 211 0.16 5.03 -15.34
C ILE A 211 0.31 3.53 -15.63
N ALA A 212 -0.27 3.03 -16.73
CA ALA A 212 -0.16 1.62 -17.12
C ALA A 212 1.32 1.21 -17.31
N HIS A 213 2.14 2.06 -17.94
CA HIS A 213 3.57 1.83 -18.08
C HIS A 213 4.28 1.69 -16.73
N TRP A 214 3.98 2.55 -15.77
CA TRP A 214 4.52 2.47 -14.42
C TRP A 214 4.13 1.16 -13.71
N VAL A 215 2.87 0.77 -13.80
CA VAL A 215 2.37 -0.49 -13.22
C VAL A 215 3.05 -1.70 -13.87
N MET A 216 3.18 -1.72 -15.18
CA MET A 216 3.87 -2.80 -15.93
C MET A 216 5.36 -2.88 -15.60
N SER A 217 6.00 -1.76 -15.25
CA SER A 217 7.38 -1.72 -14.78
C SER A 217 7.55 -2.21 -13.33
N GLY A 218 6.46 -2.65 -12.68
CA GLY A 218 6.47 -3.22 -11.33
C GLY A 218 6.19 -2.21 -10.21
N CYS A 219 5.75 -0.99 -10.54
CA CYS A 219 5.35 -0.02 -9.54
C CYS A 219 4.02 -0.44 -8.89
N VAL A 220 4.02 -0.62 -7.57
CA VAL A 220 2.84 -0.93 -6.77
C VAL A 220 2.47 0.29 -5.93
N SER A 221 1.84 1.27 -6.55
CA SER A 221 1.38 2.48 -5.86
C SER A 221 -0.15 2.54 -5.81
N PRO A 222 -0.77 2.50 -4.62
CA PRO A 222 -2.22 2.63 -4.50
C PRO A 222 -2.74 3.95 -5.06
N TYR A 223 -1.94 5.01 -5.02
CA TYR A 223 -2.31 6.32 -5.57
C TYR A 223 -2.42 6.28 -7.09
N LEU A 224 -1.51 5.60 -7.79
CA LEU A 224 -1.59 5.43 -9.24
C LEU A 224 -2.77 4.55 -9.66
N TYR A 225 -3.06 3.49 -8.89
CA TYR A 225 -4.25 2.66 -9.15
C TYR A 225 -5.55 3.45 -8.97
N LEU A 226 -5.63 4.33 -7.96
CA LEU A 226 -6.79 5.19 -7.75
C LEU A 226 -6.96 6.22 -8.87
N GLU A 227 -5.85 6.80 -9.38
CA GLU A 227 -5.90 7.70 -10.53
C GLU A 227 -6.40 6.97 -11.79
N ALA A 228 -5.87 5.77 -12.08
CA ALA A 228 -6.33 4.96 -13.20
C ALA A 228 -7.82 4.61 -13.06
N TYR A 229 -8.25 4.21 -11.87
CA TYR A 229 -9.66 3.90 -11.58
C TYR A 229 -10.56 5.11 -11.79
N ASP A 230 -10.16 6.29 -11.30
CA ASP A 230 -10.91 7.53 -11.47
C ASP A 230 -11.08 7.89 -12.95
N LEU A 231 -9.99 7.85 -13.72
CA LEU A 231 -10.02 8.08 -15.17
C LEU A 231 -10.97 7.13 -15.90
N ILE A 232 -10.87 5.82 -15.63
CA ILE A 232 -11.69 4.78 -16.29
C ILE A 232 -13.16 4.89 -15.84
N SER A 233 -13.41 5.26 -14.60
CA SER A 233 -14.77 5.42 -14.06
C SER A 233 -15.50 6.59 -14.70
N HIS A 234 -14.78 7.66 -15.07
CA HIS A 234 -15.34 8.80 -15.79
C HIS A 234 -15.51 8.55 -17.29
N ASP A 235 -14.57 7.82 -17.89
CA ASP A 235 -14.62 7.45 -19.31
C ASP A 235 -14.14 6.01 -19.54
N PRO A 236 -15.05 5.02 -19.53
CA PRO A 236 -14.70 3.61 -19.78
C PRO A 236 -14.10 3.34 -21.17
N TYR A 237 -14.29 4.23 -22.14
CA TYR A 237 -13.70 4.07 -23.47
C TYR A 237 -12.17 4.25 -23.46
N LEU A 238 -11.60 4.83 -22.40
CA LEU A 238 -10.15 4.92 -22.24
C LEU A 238 -9.47 3.54 -22.26
N LEU A 239 -10.14 2.48 -21.81
CA LEU A 239 -9.63 1.11 -21.89
C LEU A 239 -9.32 0.68 -23.33
N THR A 240 -10.05 1.21 -24.32
CA THR A 240 -9.79 0.90 -25.75
C THR A 240 -8.54 1.60 -26.29
N LYS A 241 -7.99 2.56 -25.56
CA LYS A 241 -6.77 3.31 -25.90
C LYS A 241 -5.51 2.70 -25.32
N LEU A 242 -5.66 1.73 -24.42
CA LEU A 242 -4.55 0.95 -23.88
C LEU A 242 -4.07 -0.08 -24.91
N GLY A 243 -2.80 -0.41 -24.88
CA GLY A 243 -2.21 -1.46 -25.70
C GLY A 243 -2.68 -2.85 -25.27
N ARG A 244 -2.34 -3.86 -26.06
CA ARG A 244 -2.78 -5.24 -25.83
C ARG A 244 -2.30 -5.84 -24.50
N PHE A 245 -1.26 -5.26 -23.91
CA PHE A 245 -0.62 -5.74 -22.67
C PHE A 245 -0.71 -4.73 -21.51
N GLU A 246 -1.38 -3.62 -21.72
CA GLU A 246 -1.67 -2.58 -20.72
C GLU A 246 -3.10 -2.79 -20.15
#